data_3a20e395f3bb9923ac3881238978d34d
#
_entry.id   3a20e395f3bb9923ac3881238978d34d
#
_cell.length_a   1.000
_cell.length_b   1.000
_cell.length_c   1.000
_cell.angle_alpha   90.00
_cell.angle_beta   90.00
_cell.angle_gamma   90.00
#
_symmetry.space_group_name_H-M   'P 1'
#
loop_
_entity.id
_entity.type
_entity.pdbx_description
1 polymer ?
#
loop_
_entity_poly.entity_id
_entity_poly.type
_entity_poly.pdbx_seq_one_letter_code
_entity_poly.pdbx_strand_id
1 'polypeptide(L)'
;KIIIGINTYHADSSACIIKDGKLIAAVEEERFTRIKHWAGLPVLSIRHCLNEAKIKLSEVEYISLNRDPEANLFEKFKFILRQRPSYKLILDRLKFRKKYKDNKKMIMKEFEDQEFLGKMINVEHHICHLSSAFNISPFKKSCILSVDGMGDFASTVWGFANDEKISIDEKIYYPHSLGLFYESITQFLGFNNYGDEYKVMGLAPYGKPTFVNELKNILLLNNNGSFKLNLEYYKFHKSHQEYQWSS
;
A
#
# COMPACT_ATOMS: atom_id res chain seq x y z
N LYS A 1 8.28 -19.74 -15.78
CA LYS A 1 7.45 -19.45 -14.59
C LYS A 1 6.43 -18.37 -14.91
N ILE A 2 5.17 -18.57 -14.51
CA ILE A 2 4.08 -17.64 -14.79
C ILE A 2 3.53 -17.14 -13.45
N ILE A 3 3.60 -15.81 -13.27
CA ILE A 3 3.19 -15.15 -12.03
C ILE A 3 2.24 -14.01 -12.37
N ILE A 4 1.09 -13.94 -11.70
CA ILE A 4 0.21 -12.78 -11.71
C ILE A 4 0.40 -12.02 -10.41
N GLY A 5 0.74 -10.73 -10.49
CA GLY A 5 0.70 -9.81 -9.37
C GLY A 5 -0.62 -9.04 -9.36
N ILE A 6 -1.27 -8.92 -8.21
CA ILE A 6 -2.51 -8.17 -8.07
C ILE A 6 -2.49 -7.19 -6.90
N ASN A 7 -2.98 -5.97 -7.16
CA ASN A 7 -3.39 -5.01 -6.15
C ASN A 7 -4.91 -5.09 -6.00
N THR A 8 -5.42 -5.36 -4.80
CA THR A 8 -6.84 -5.60 -4.59
C THR A 8 -7.37 -4.99 -3.29
N TYR A 9 -8.65 -4.58 -3.30
CA TYR A 9 -9.36 -3.96 -2.17
C TYR A 9 -8.70 -2.69 -1.62
N HIS A 10 -7.95 -2.03 -2.46
CA HIS A 10 -7.40 -0.70 -2.24
C HIS A 10 -7.64 0.12 -3.51
N ALA A 11 -7.53 1.44 -3.43
CA ALA A 11 -7.61 2.28 -4.61
C ALA A 11 -6.59 1.85 -5.67
N ASP A 12 -6.96 2.04 -6.93
CA ASP A 12 -6.15 1.72 -8.10
C ASP A 12 -5.86 0.20 -8.22
N SER A 13 -6.91 -0.62 -7.96
CA SER A 13 -6.83 -2.06 -8.14
C SER A 13 -6.33 -2.39 -9.55
N SER A 14 -5.38 -3.32 -9.64
CA SER A 14 -4.63 -3.59 -10.86
C SER A 14 -4.11 -5.01 -10.91
N ALA A 15 -3.70 -5.45 -12.09
CA ALA A 15 -3.01 -6.73 -12.27
C ALA A 15 -1.84 -6.58 -13.23
N CYS A 16 -0.83 -7.41 -13.03
CA CYS A 16 0.25 -7.61 -13.99
C CYS A 16 0.56 -9.09 -14.15
N ILE A 17 1.15 -9.47 -15.29
CA ILE A 17 1.61 -10.83 -15.54
C ILE A 17 3.06 -10.84 -15.99
N ILE A 18 3.82 -11.71 -15.32
CA ILE A 18 5.22 -11.98 -15.61
C ILE A 18 5.34 -13.42 -16.09
N LYS A 19 5.98 -13.62 -17.24
CA LYS A 19 6.29 -14.93 -17.82
C LYS A 19 7.79 -15.05 -18.03
N ASP A 20 8.42 -16.03 -17.36
CA ASP A 20 9.85 -16.31 -17.42
C ASP A 20 10.74 -15.07 -17.18
N GLY A 21 10.38 -14.29 -16.16
CA GLY A 21 11.09 -13.06 -15.77
C GLY A 21 10.79 -11.83 -16.64
N LYS A 22 9.90 -11.91 -17.63
CA LYS A 22 9.52 -10.79 -18.49
C LYS A 22 8.12 -10.31 -18.14
N LEU A 23 7.96 -9.01 -17.95
CA LEU A 23 6.64 -8.37 -17.85
C LEU A 23 5.96 -8.44 -19.22
N ILE A 24 4.80 -9.10 -19.28
CA ILE A 24 4.01 -9.25 -20.51
C ILE A 24 2.92 -8.17 -20.59
N ALA A 25 2.19 -7.95 -19.48
CA ALA A 25 1.15 -6.94 -19.40
C ALA A 25 0.99 -6.43 -17.97
N ALA A 26 0.55 -5.18 -17.83
CA ALA A 26 0.16 -4.58 -16.57
C ALA A 26 -0.94 -3.54 -16.84
N VAL A 27 -2.03 -3.56 -16.07
CA VAL A 27 -3.16 -2.67 -16.28
C VAL A 27 -3.96 -2.45 -14.99
N GLU A 28 -4.49 -1.26 -14.84
CA GLU A 28 -5.44 -0.89 -13.79
C GLU A 28 -6.88 -1.23 -14.20
N GLU A 29 -7.67 -1.66 -13.23
CA GLU A 29 -9.08 -2.02 -13.43
C GLU A 29 -9.93 -0.84 -13.90
N GLU A 30 -9.57 0.38 -13.49
CA GLU A 30 -10.28 1.60 -13.94
C GLU A 30 -10.23 1.83 -15.44
N ARG A 31 -9.26 1.27 -16.16
CA ARG A 31 -9.19 1.36 -17.63
C ARG A 31 -10.39 0.69 -18.30
N PHE A 32 -10.94 -0.32 -17.65
CA PHE A 32 -12.11 -1.06 -18.11
C PHE A 32 -13.41 -0.54 -17.51
N THR A 33 -13.43 -0.35 -16.17
CA THR A 33 -14.63 0.07 -15.45
C THR A 33 -14.98 1.54 -15.63
N ARG A 34 -14.00 2.38 -15.99
CA ARG A 34 -14.11 3.84 -16.05
C ARG A 34 -14.49 4.48 -14.71
N ILE A 35 -14.29 3.78 -13.62
CA ILE A 35 -14.47 4.29 -12.26
C ILE A 35 -13.08 4.60 -11.69
N LYS A 36 -12.81 5.90 -11.48
CA LYS A 36 -11.54 6.38 -10.94
C LYS A 36 -11.32 5.83 -9.53
N HIS A 37 -10.10 5.44 -9.24
CA HIS A 37 -9.71 4.84 -7.95
C HIS A 37 -10.51 3.58 -7.58
N TRP A 38 -10.86 2.76 -8.57
CA TRP A 38 -11.57 1.49 -8.34
C TRP A 38 -10.87 0.66 -7.26
N ALA A 39 -11.65 0.19 -6.29
CA ALA A 39 -11.16 -0.58 -5.14
C ALA A 39 -11.94 -1.90 -5.00
N GLY A 40 -11.50 -2.93 -5.71
CA GLY A 40 -12.14 -4.25 -5.69
C GLY A 40 -11.17 -5.35 -6.12
N LEU A 41 -11.71 -6.51 -6.49
CA LEU A 41 -10.93 -7.55 -7.17
C LEU A 41 -10.73 -7.14 -8.64
N PRO A 42 -9.51 -7.06 -9.18
CA PRO A 42 -9.25 -6.58 -10.55
C PRO A 42 -9.49 -7.68 -11.60
N VAL A 43 -10.76 -8.08 -11.77
CA VAL A 43 -11.15 -9.21 -12.63
C VAL A 43 -10.85 -8.97 -14.09
N LEU A 44 -11.18 -7.78 -14.59
CA LEU A 44 -10.97 -7.43 -15.99
C LEU A 44 -9.48 -7.27 -16.30
N SER A 45 -8.72 -6.72 -15.35
CA SER A 45 -7.27 -6.61 -15.45
C SER A 45 -6.60 -7.99 -15.50
N ILE A 46 -7.04 -8.93 -14.67
CA ILE A 46 -6.54 -10.31 -14.69
C ILE A 46 -6.87 -10.96 -16.04
N ARG A 47 -8.12 -10.85 -16.54
CA ARG A 47 -8.52 -11.38 -17.86
C ARG A 47 -7.68 -10.77 -18.98
N HIS A 48 -7.45 -9.48 -18.96
CA HIS A 48 -6.57 -8.81 -19.92
C HIS A 48 -5.15 -9.39 -19.89
N CYS A 49 -4.55 -9.51 -18.71
CA CYS A 49 -3.21 -10.08 -18.53
C CYS A 49 -3.11 -11.51 -19.07
N LEU A 50 -4.10 -12.37 -18.80
CA LEU A 50 -4.15 -13.73 -19.34
C LEU A 50 -4.24 -13.75 -20.87
N ASN A 51 -5.09 -12.87 -21.44
CA ASN A 51 -5.25 -12.75 -22.90
C ASN A 51 -3.97 -12.29 -23.59
N GLU A 52 -3.29 -11.26 -23.06
CA GLU A 52 -2.01 -10.78 -23.61
C GLU A 52 -0.91 -11.84 -23.54
N ALA A 53 -0.87 -12.61 -22.46
CA ALA A 53 0.07 -13.72 -22.32
C ALA A 53 -0.32 -14.96 -23.13
N LYS A 54 -1.54 -15.02 -23.68
CA LYS A 54 -2.13 -16.16 -24.43
C LYS A 54 -2.10 -17.45 -23.62
N ILE A 55 -2.54 -17.37 -22.37
CA ILE A 55 -2.58 -18.51 -21.42
C ILE A 55 -3.92 -18.56 -20.68
N LYS A 56 -4.19 -19.71 -20.06
CA LYS A 56 -5.32 -19.92 -19.16
C LYS A 56 -4.89 -19.71 -17.69
N LEU A 57 -5.85 -19.44 -16.81
CA LEU A 57 -5.60 -19.29 -15.39
C LEU A 57 -5.01 -20.56 -14.76
N SER A 58 -5.32 -21.74 -15.30
CA SER A 58 -4.77 -23.02 -14.87
C SER A 58 -3.26 -23.19 -15.10
N GLU A 59 -2.67 -22.40 -16.01
CA GLU A 59 -1.23 -22.39 -16.31
C GLU A 59 -0.45 -21.45 -15.38
N VAL A 60 -1.15 -20.61 -14.60
CA VAL A 60 -0.52 -19.67 -13.66
C VAL A 60 -0.02 -20.41 -12.43
N GLU A 61 1.29 -20.34 -12.19
CA GLU A 61 1.93 -21.01 -11.06
C GLU A 61 1.72 -20.25 -9.73
N TYR A 62 1.75 -18.90 -9.80
CA TYR A 62 1.61 -18.07 -8.61
C TYR A 62 0.71 -16.86 -8.86
N ILE A 63 -0.14 -16.56 -7.88
CA ILE A 63 -0.80 -15.25 -7.77
C ILE A 63 -0.25 -14.57 -6.53
N SER A 64 0.42 -13.42 -6.73
CA SER A 64 1.03 -12.63 -5.68
C SER A 64 0.14 -11.45 -5.30
N LEU A 65 -0.10 -11.27 -4.01
CA LEU A 65 -0.84 -10.18 -3.41
C LEU A 65 0.13 -9.20 -2.77
N ASN A 66 -0.08 -7.91 -2.97
CA ASN A 66 0.77 -6.83 -2.43
C ASN A 66 0.46 -6.48 -0.96
N ARG A 67 0.00 -7.44 -0.19
CA ARG A 67 -0.32 -7.27 1.23
C ARG A 67 -0.21 -8.58 1.99
N ASP A 68 0.41 -8.51 3.18
CA ASP A 68 0.46 -9.61 4.12
C ASP A 68 -0.26 -9.26 5.42
N PRO A 69 -1.50 -9.78 5.63
CA PRO A 69 -2.25 -9.52 6.86
C PRO A 69 -1.56 -10.01 8.14
N GLU A 70 -0.56 -10.89 8.01
CA GLU A 70 0.18 -11.46 9.13
C GLU A 70 1.48 -10.69 9.44
N ALA A 71 1.88 -9.77 8.57
CA ALA A 71 3.04 -8.92 8.82
C ALA A 71 2.85 -8.02 10.04
N ASN A 72 3.96 -7.75 10.74
CA ASN A 72 4.06 -6.78 11.84
C ASN A 72 3.06 -6.99 12.99
N LEU A 73 2.67 -8.23 13.33
CA LEU A 73 1.67 -8.55 14.37
C LEU A 73 2.06 -8.02 15.75
N PHE A 74 3.35 -8.08 16.10
CA PHE A 74 3.83 -7.59 17.37
C PHE A 74 3.63 -6.07 17.53
N GLU A 75 3.90 -5.31 16.48
CA GLU A 75 3.70 -3.86 16.50
C GLU A 75 2.21 -3.48 16.50
N LYS A 76 1.35 -4.27 15.82
CA LYS A 76 -0.11 -4.14 15.92
C LYS A 76 -0.61 -4.35 17.34
N PHE A 77 -0.08 -5.35 18.04
CA PHE A 77 -0.41 -5.62 19.44
C PHE A 77 0.05 -4.49 20.37
N LYS A 78 1.31 -4.03 20.25
CA LYS A 78 1.83 -2.88 20.98
C LYS A 78 0.97 -1.63 20.80
N PHE A 79 0.52 -1.38 19.57
CA PHE A 79 -0.35 -0.25 19.23
C PHE A 79 -1.67 -0.33 20.01
N ILE A 80 -2.33 -1.50 20.00
CA ILE A 80 -3.60 -1.70 20.71
C ILE A 80 -3.43 -1.41 22.20
N LEU A 81 -2.35 -1.89 22.82
CA LEU A 81 -2.09 -1.66 24.23
C LEU A 81 -1.81 -0.19 24.56
N ARG A 82 -1.04 0.51 23.72
CA ARG A 82 -0.61 1.89 23.96
C ARG A 82 -1.66 2.92 23.60
N GLN A 83 -2.29 2.77 22.44
CA GLN A 83 -3.20 3.78 21.88
C GLN A 83 -4.67 3.53 22.23
N ARG A 84 -5.01 2.32 22.67
CA ARG A 84 -6.37 1.91 23.07
C ARG A 84 -7.42 2.35 22.03
N PRO A 85 -7.27 1.93 20.76
CA PRO A 85 -8.19 2.33 19.70
C PRO A 85 -9.61 1.83 19.98
N SER A 86 -10.60 2.48 19.37
CA SER A 86 -11.99 2.08 19.52
C SER A 86 -12.22 0.64 19.08
N TYR A 87 -13.15 -0.05 19.75
CA TYR A 87 -13.52 -1.44 19.41
C TYR A 87 -13.97 -1.57 17.95
N LYS A 88 -14.68 -0.56 17.43
CA LYS A 88 -15.10 -0.49 16.03
C LYS A 88 -13.90 -0.53 15.08
N LEU A 89 -12.85 0.25 15.35
CA LEU A 89 -11.63 0.25 14.52
C LEU A 89 -10.97 -1.13 14.50
N ILE A 90 -10.90 -1.82 15.64
CA ILE A 90 -10.34 -3.17 15.72
C ILE A 90 -11.17 -4.16 14.90
N LEU A 91 -12.50 -4.14 15.05
CA LEU A 91 -13.39 -5.03 14.31
C LEU A 91 -13.30 -4.83 12.80
N ASP A 92 -13.24 -3.60 12.33
CA ASP A 92 -13.14 -3.31 10.90
C ASP A 92 -11.82 -3.83 10.32
N ARG A 93 -10.72 -3.73 11.08
CA ARG A 93 -9.44 -4.32 10.68
C ARG A 93 -9.47 -5.85 10.64
N LEU A 94 -10.16 -6.49 11.57
CA LEU A 94 -10.35 -7.95 11.56
C LEU A 94 -11.22 -8.42 10.40
N LYS A 95 -12.32 -7.71 10.08
CA LYS A 95 -13.17 -7.99 8.91
C LYS A 95 -12.35 -7.88 7.61
N PHE A 96 -11.54 -6.83 7.48
CA PHE A 96 -10.68 -6.64 6.34
C PHE A 96 -9.66 -7.77 6.18
N ARG A 97 -9.03 -8.21 7.29
CA ARG A 97 -8.12 -9.37 7.29
C ARG A 97 -8.80 -10.64 6.80
N LYS A 98 -10.04 -10.89 7.22
CA LYS A 98 -10.83 -12.04 6.77
C LYS A 98 -11.08 -11.97 5.26
N LYS A 99 -11.49 -10.81 4.74
CA LYS A 99 -11.71 -10.60 3.30
C LYS A 99 -10.47 -10.92 2.47
N TYR A 100 -9.28 -10.54 2.95
CA TYR A 100 -8.02 -10.86 2.26
C TYR A 100 -7.70 -12.36 2.22
N LYS A 101 -8.05 -13.11 3.27
CA LYS A 101 -7.87 -14.58 3.30
C LYS A 101 -8.77 -15.31 2.30
N ASP A 102 -9.88 -14.72 1.92
CA ASP A 102 -10.85 -15.31 0.99
C ASP A 102 -10.54 -15.04 -0.50
N ASN A 103 -9.43 -14.35 -0.82
CA ASN A 103 -9.08 -13.96 -2.19
C ASN A 103 -9.06 -15.13 -3.18
N LYS A 104 -8.52 -16.30 -2.81
CA LYS A 104 -8.52 -17.47 -3.69
C LYS A 104 -9.95 -17.86 -4.07
N LYS A 105 -10.85 -17.92 -3.11
CA LYS A 105 -12.27 -18.25 -3.35
C LYS A 105 -12.96 -17.22 -4.22
N MET A 106 -12.63 -15.93 -4.04
CA MET A 106 -13.19 -14.84 -4.83
C MET A 106 -12.73 -14.93 -6.29
N ILE A 107 -11.43 -15.16 -6.52
CA ILE A 107 -10.88 -15.36 -7.88
C ILE A 107 -11.55 -16.56 -8.52
N MET A 108 -11.62 -17.71 -7.83
CA MET A 108 -12.26 -18.93 -8.37
C MET A 108 -13.73 -18.71 -8.74
N LYS A 109 -14.46 -17.90 -7.96
CA LYS A 109 -15.85 -17.54 -8.27
C LYS A 109 -15.98 -16.68 -9.54
N GLU A 110 -15.06 -15.72 -9.74
CA GLU A 110 -15.09 -14.82 -10.92
C GLU A 110 -14.58 -15.50 -12.20
N PHE A 111 -13.86 -16.61 -12.06
CA PHE A 111 -13.30 -17.42 -13.16
C PHE A 111 -13.87 -18.83 -13.15
N GLU A 112 -15.20 -18.96 -13.06
CA GLU A 112 -15.91 -20.25 -12.97
C GLU A 112 -15.60 -21.19 -14.15
N ASP A 113 -15.23 -20.61 -15.30
CA ASP A 113 -14.82 -21.30 -16.52
C ASP A 113 -13.36 -21.80 -16.52
N GLN A 114 -12.57 -21.41 -15.51
CA GLN A 114 -11.14 -21.73 -15.42
C GLN A 114 -10.75 -22.11 -13.99
N GLU A 115 -9.95 -23.14 -13.83
CA GLU A 115 -9.43 -23.55 -12.53
C GLU A 115 -8.06 -22.92 -12.24
N PHE A 116 -7.85 -22.41 -11.04
CA PHE A 116 -6.53 -21.99 -10.56
C PHE A 116 -5.88 -23.08 -9.73
N LEU A 117 -4.86 -23.73 -10.29
CA LEU A 117 -4.11 -24.83 -9.68
C LEU A 117 -2.88 -24.35 -8.91
N GLY A 118 -2.48 -23.11 -9.11
CA GLY A 118 -1.27 -22.51 -8.52
C GLY A 118 -1.39 -22.14 -7.04
N LYS A 119 -0.40 -21.42 -6.56
CA LYS A 119 -0.29 -20.97 -5.16
C LYS A 119 -0.56 -19.47 -5.04
N MET A 120 -1.28 -19.08 -3.98
CA MET A 120 -1.42 -17.68 -3.56
C MET A 120 -0.25 -17.33 -2.63
N ILE A 121 0.38 -16.18 -2.86
CA ILE A 121 1.49 -15.66 -2.06
C ILE A 121 1.15 -14.25 -1.60
N ASN A 122 1.19 -14.03 -0.29
CA ASN A 122 1.12 -12.69 0.29
C ASN A 122 2.53 -12.12 0.39
N VAL A 123 2.73 -10.90 -0.10
CA VAL A 123 4.00 -10.16 0.00
C VAL A 123 3.75 -8.91 0.81
N GLU A 124 4.58 -8.64 1.79
CA GLU A 124 4.47 -7.43 2.60
C GLU A 124 4.48 -6.18 1.70
N HIS A 125 3.59 -5.25 1.99
CA HIS A 125 3.30 -4.08 1.16
C HIS A 125 4.56 -3.27 0.78
N HIS A 126 5.38 -2.92 1.76
CA HIS A 126 6.59 -2.14 1.49
C HIS A 126 7.67 -2.94 0.72
N ILE A 127 7.70 -4.27 0.88
CA ILE A 127 8.57 -5.12 0.04
C ILE A 127 8.14 -5.05 -1.42
N CYS A 128 6.81 -4.98 -1.70
CA CYS A 128 6.33 -4.77 -3.06
C CYS A 128 6.79 -3.42 -3.64
N HIS A 129 6.69 -2.33 -2.88
CA HIS A 129 7.19 -1.02 -3.31
C HIS A 129 8.69 -1.03 -3.59
N LEU A 130 9.48 -1.54 -2.64
CA LEU A 130 10.94 -1.61 -2.78
C LEU A 130 11.36 -2.48 -3.96
N SER A 131 10.71 -3.63 -4.14
CA SER A 131 10.98 -4.55 -5.26
C SER A 131 10.61 -3.94 -6.60
N SER A 132 9.47 -3.25 -6.69
CA SER A 132 9.03 -2.62 -7.93
C SER A 132 9.98 -1.54 -8.43
N ALA A 133 10.65 -0.83 -7.53
CA ALA A 133 11.65 0.16 -7.86
C ALA A 133 13.02 -0.47 -8.15
N PHE A 134 13.51 -1.33 -7.27
CA PHE A 134 14.85 -1.90 -7.37
C PHE A 134 15.00 -2.86 -8.55
N ASN A 135 14.08 -3.81 -8.73
CA ASN A 135 14.21 -4.87 -9.73
C ASN A 135 14.16 -4.38 -11.18
N ILE A 136 13.62 -3.19 -11.44
CA ILE A 136 13.64 -2.56 -12.77
C ILE A 136 14.75 -1.53 -12.92
N SER A 137 15.47 -1.21 -11.85
CA SER A 137 16.59 -0.28 -11.88
C SER A 137 17.84 -0.90 -12.50
N PRO A 138 18.79 -0.10 -13.00
CA PRO A 138 20.07 -0.60 -13.49
C PRO A 138 21.05 -0.93 -12.36
N PHE A 139 20.69 -0.70 -11.10
CA PHE A 139 21.61 -0.83 -9.97
C PHE A 139 21.67 -2.27 -9.45
N LYS A 140 22.87 -2.78 -9.27
CA LYS A 140 23.10 -4.07 -8.58
C LYS A 140 23.08 -3.92 -7.06
N LYS A 141 23.40 -2.72 -6.56
CA LYS A 141 23.41 -2.37 -5.13
C LYS A 141 22.84 -0.97 -4.96
N SER A 142 21.97 -0.79 -3.99
CA SER A 142 21.36 0.52 -3.71
C SER A 142 20.83 0.60 -2.29
N CYS A 143 20.85 1.81 -1.72
CA CYS A 143 19.95 2.13 -0.63
C CYS A 143 18.53 2.16 -1.19
N ILE A 144 17.58 1.67 -0.42
CA ILE A 144 16.17 1.60 -0.80
C ILE A 144 15.31 2.25 0.27
N LEU A 145 14.29 3.00 -0.16
CA LEU A 145 13.36 3.71 0.71
C LEU A 145 11.95 3.60 0.14
N SER A 146 11.00 3.26 0.99
CA SER A 146 9.57 3.30 0.70
C SER A 146 8.88 4.20 1.72
N VAL A 147 8.13 5.19 1.24
CA VAL A 147 7.32 6.12 2.06
C VAL A 147 5.90 6.08 1.54
N ASP A 148 4.94 5.82 2.44
CA ASP A 148 3.53 5.62 2.10
C ASP A 148 2.63 6.18 3.20
N GLY A 149 1.31 6.18 2.96
CA GLY A 149 0.30 6.40 3.99
C GLY A 149 0.35 5.31 5.04
N MET A 150 0.08 4.08 4.63
CA MET A 150 0.21 2.89 5.47
C MET A 150 -0.02 1.60 4.65
N GLY A 151 0.90 0.67 4.71
CA GLY A 151 0.72 -0.70 4.23
C GLY A 151 1.22 -1.73 5.23
N ASP A 152 0.42 -2.75 5.53
CA ASP A 152 0.73 -3.81 6.50
C ASP A 152 1.24 -3.31 7.86
N PHE A 153 0.70 -2.16 8.31
CA PHE A 153 1.01 -1.48 9.56
C PHE A 153 2.35 -0.71 9.59
N ALA A 154 3.12 -0.69 8.51
CA ALA A 154 4.26 0.19 8.33
C ALA A 154 3.88 1.39 7.44
N SER A 155 4.59 2.49 7.55
CA SER A 155 4.42 3.72 6.77
C SER A 155 5.68 4.12 6.02
N THR A 156 6.84 3.77 6.58
CA THR A 156 8.14 4.05 5.98
C THR A 156 9.06 2.87 6.26
N VAL A 157 9.79 2.44 5.24
CA VAL A 157 10.72 1.32 5.34
C VAL A 157 11.96 1.67 4.54
N TRP A 158 13.15 1.41 5.12
CA TRP A 158 14.41 1.58 4.40
C TRP A 158 15.39 0.47 4.68
N GLY A 159 16.38 0.36 3.83
CA GLY A 159 17.41 -0.66 3.90
C GLY A 159 18.30 -0.68 2.67
N PHE A 160 18.82 -1.85 2.35
CA PHE A 160 19.69 -2.07 1.22
C PHE A 160 19.17 -3.17 0.32
N ALA A 161 19.38 -2.98 -0.97
CA ALA A 161 19.21 -4.03 -1.97
C ALA A 161 20.59 -4.37 -2.58
N ASN A 162 20.84 -5.66 -2.76
CA ASN A 162 22.07 -6.19 -3.34
C ASN A 162 21.74 -7.40 -4.21
N ASP A 163 21.93 -7.26 -5.52
CA ASP A 163 21.52 -8.21 -6.54
C ASP A 163 20.04 -8.62 -6.41
N GLU A 164 19.74 -9.83 -5.94
CA GLU A 164 18.37 -10.32 -5.80
C GLU A 164 17.81 -10.20 -4.37
N LYS A 165 18.61 -9.68 -3.42
CA LYS A 165 18.24 -9.63 -2.01
C LYS A 165 17.93 -8.22 -1.54
N ILE A 166 16.73 -8.07 -0.95
CA ILE A 166 16.32 -6.89 -0.21
C ILE A 166 16.51 -7.16 1.29
N SER A 167 17.25 -6.29 1.97
CA SER A 167 17.48 -6.33 3.41
C SER A 167 16.93 -5.07 4.03
N ILE A 168 16.01 -5.21 4.97
CA ILE A 168 15.38 -4.09 5.67
C ILE A 168 16.19 -3.78 6.92
N ASP A 169 16.57 -2.51 7.09
CA ASP A 169 17.26 -2.03 8.29
C ASP A 169 16.27 -1.58 9.34
N GLU A 170 15.28 -0.76 8.94
CA GLU A 170 14.33 -0.20 9.90
C GLU A 170 12.97 0.09 9.27
N LYS A 171 11.93 0.17 10.11
CA LYS A 171 10.56 0.50 9.75
C LYS A 171 9.98 1.54 10.70
N ILE A 172 9.22 2.49 10.17
CA ILE A 172 8.34 3.34 10.95
C ILE A 172 6.92 2.79 10.84
N TYR A 173 6.28 2.62 11.99
CA TYR A 173 4.98 2.00 12.08
C TYR A 173 3.86 3.02 12.30
N TYR A 174 2.67 2.65 11.86
CA TYR A 174 1.44 3.35 12.22
C TYR A 174 1.35 3.55 13.75
N PRO A 175 0.97 4.73 14.24
CA PRO A 175 0.30 5.84 13.53
C PRO A 175 1.25 6.92 12.96
N HIS A 176 2.56 6.75 13.03
CA HIS A 176 3.51 7.73 12.53
C HIS A 176 3.70 7.52 11.02
N SER A 177 3.28 8.49 10.20
CA SER A 177 3.29 8.41 8.74
C SER A 177 3.44 9.77 8.09
N LEU A 178 4.36 9.90 7.15
CA LEU A 178 4.49 11.11 6.31
C LEU A 178 3.33 11.22 5.32
N GLY A 179 2.82 10.11 4.80
CA GLY A 179 1.66 10.11 3.91
C GLY A 179 0.42 10.62 4.63
N LEU A 180 0.11 10.11 5.84
CA LEU A 180 -1.01 10.62 6.65
C LEU A 180 -0.81 12.07 7.11
N PHE A 181 0.43 12.51 7.36
CA PHE A 181 0.74 13.91 7.61
C PHE A 181 0.38 14.76 6.39
N TYR A 182 0.80 14.34 5.20
CA TYR A 182 0.53 15.07 3.97
C TYR A 182 -0.97 15.08 3.65
N GLU A 183 -1.65 13.94 3.76
CA GLU A 183 -3.10 13.83 3.60
C GLU A 183 -3.84 14.79 4.55
N SER A 184 -3.45 14.84 5.84
CA SER A 184 -4.10 15.72 6.82
C SER A 184 -3.95 17.20 6.48
N ILE A 185 -2.79 17.62 6.01
CA ILE A 185 -2.56 19.02 5.56
C ILE A 185 -3.36 19.30 4.27
N THR A 186 -3.42 18.34 3.35
CA THR A 186 -4.21 18.45 2.12
C THR A 186 -5.68 18.68 2.44
N GLN A 187 -6.25 17.88 3.34
CA GLN A 187 -7.62 18.03 3.80
C GLN A 187 -7.83 19.37 4.54
N PHE A 188 -6.90 19.76 5.42
CA PHE A 188 -6.96 21.04 6.14
C PHE A 188 -7.02 22.24 5.18
N LEU A 189 -6.36 22.16 4.03
CA LEU A 189 -6.41 23.15 2.96
C LEU A 189 -7.71 23.10 2.13
N GLY A 190 -8.64 22.20 2.45
CA GLY A 190 -9.95 22.08 1.79
C GLY A 190 -10.00 21.12 0.61
N PHE A 191 -8.95 20.33 0.37
CA PHE A 191 -8.93 19.28 -0.65
C PHE A 191 -9.27 17.94 0.01
N ASN A 192 -10.55 17.53 -0.06
CA ASN A 192 -11.08 16.43 0.74
C ASN A 192 -11.21 15.09 0.00
N ASN A 193 -10.86 15.04 -1.30
CA ASN A 193 -10.97 13.80 -2.05
C ASN A 193 -9.68 12.98 -1.90
N TYR A 194 -9.84 11.66 -1.96
CA TYR A 194 -8.72 10.73 -2.01
C TYR A 194 -7.77 11.07 -3.17
N GLY A 195 -6.48 11.15 -2.87
CA GLY A 195 -5.45 11.44 -3.86
C GLY A 195 -5.29 12.92 -4.22
N ASP A 196 -5.95 13.86 -3.51
CA ASP A 196 -5.86 15.30 -3.78
C ASP A 196 -4.48 15.92 -3.43
N GLU A 197 -3.56 15.15 -2.84
CA GLU A 197 -2.21 15.61 -2.45
C GLU A 197 -1.44 16.22 -3.62
N TYR A 198 -1.65 15.73 -4.84
CA TYR A 198 -1.02 16.30 -6.04
C TYR A 198 -1.42 17.76 -6.31
N LYS A 199 -2.62 18.18 -5.85
CA LYS A 199 -3.08 19.56 -5.98
C LYS A 199 -2.28 20.49 -5.07
N VAL A 200 -2.01 20.06 -3.83
CA VAL A 200 -1.16 20.78 -2.88
C VAL A 200 0.28 20.84 -3.41
N MET A 201 0.79 19.74 -3.96
CA MET A 201 2.09 19.72 -4.63
C MET A 201 2.15 20.73 -5.78
N GLY A 202 1.10 20.81 -6.61
CA GLY A 202 1.00 21.78 -7.71
C GLY A 202 0.91 23.24 -7.23
N LEU A 203 0.36 23.49 -6.03
CA LEU A 203 0.29 24.84 -5.45
C LEU A 203 1.59 25.26 -4.76
N ALA A 204 2.42 24.33 -4.30
CA ALA A 204 3.62 24.61 -3.52
C ALA A 204 4.59 25.63 -4.17
N PRO A 205 4.85 25.61 -5.50
CA PRO A 205 5.73 26.57 -6.15
C PRO A 205 5.25 28.04 -6.08
N TYR A 206 3.96 28.27 -5.85
CA TYR A 206 3.38 29.61 -5.74
C TYR A 206 3.42 30.17 -4.32
N GLY A 207 3.79 29.33 -3.33
CA GLY A 207 3.86 29.69 -1.92
C GLY A 207 5.27 30.02 -1.44
N LYS A 208 5.35 30.33 -0.15
CA LYS A 208 6.61 30.50 0.60
C LYS A 208 6.58 29.57 1.82
N PRO A 209 7.73 29.03 2.28
CA PRO A 209 7.78 28.10 3.42
C PRO A 209 7.62 28.83 4.76
N THR A 210 6.49 29.49 4.96
CA THR A 210 6.23 30.37 6.11
C THR A 210 6.03 29.60 7.40
N PHE A 211 5.37 28.42 7.35
CA PHE A 211 4.94 27.66 8.53
C PHE A 211 5.86 26.48 8.90
N VAL A 212 7.11 26.49 8.45
CA VAL A 212 8.05 25.36 8.70
C VAL A 212 8.28 25.12 10.19
N ASN A 213 8.37 26.18 10.99
CA ASN A 213 8.63 26.05 12.44
C ASN A 213 7.42 25.51 13.19
N GLU A 214 6.22 25.90 12.81
CA GLU A 214 4.96 25.40 13.35
C GLU A 214 4.78 23.91 13.01
N LEU A 215 5.04 23.53 11.77
CA LEU A 215 4.95 22.15 11.30
C LEU A 215 5.97 21.22 11.97
N LYS A 216 7.11 21.73 12.44
CA LYS A 216 8.07 20.98 13.26
C LYS A 216 7.51 20.55 14.62
N ASN A 217 6.45 21.21 15.12
CA ASN A 217 5.75 20.78 16.33
C ASN A 217 4.81 19.59 16.07
N ILE A 218 4.43 19.37 14.82
CA ILE A 218 3.56 18.28 14.37
C ILE A 218 4.39 17.08 13.90
N LEU A 219 5.44 17.34 13.10
CA LEU A 219 6.36 16.33 12.62
C LEU A 219 7.70 16.44 13.36
N LEU A 220 7.92 15.52 14.29
CA LEU A 220 9.10 15.49 15.15
C LEU A 220 10.19 14.62 14.53
N LEU A 221 11.33 15.21 14.21
CA LEU A 221 12.49 14.51 13.67
C LEU A 221 13.38 13.98 14.81
N ASN A 222 13.85 12.75 14.69
CA ASN A 222 14.81 12.14 15.60
C ASN A 222 16.23 12.23 15.02
N ASN A 223 17.24 12.15 15.91
CA ASN A 223 18.66 12.25 15.52
C ASN A 223 19.14 11.10 14.62
N ASN A 224 18.45 9.96 14.62
CA ASN A 224 18.76 8.82 13.76
C ASN A 224 18.10 8.88 12.37
N GLY A 225 17.51 10.03 12.00
CA GLY A 225 16.81 10.21 10.73
C GLY A 225 15.36 9.68 10.70
N SER A 226 14.92 9.00 11.76
CA SER A 226 13.51 8.61 11.90
C SER A 226 12.64 9.80 12.32
N PHE A 227 11.32 9.62 12.29
CA PHE A 227 10.39 10.68 12.70
C PHE A 227 9.22 10.11 13.51
N LYS A 228 8.50 11.01 14.16
CA LYS A 228 7.22 10.74 14.81
C LYS A 228 6.24 11.88 14.52
N LEU A 229 4.96 11.55 14.45
CA LEU A 229 3.91 12.57 14.50
C LEU A 229 3.58 12.87 15.97
N ASN A 230 3.35 14.14 16.28
CA ASN A 230 2.73 14.54 17.53
C ASN A 230 1.23 14.20 17.46
N LEU A 231 0.84 13.11 18.10
CA LEU A 231 -0.51 12.55 18.00
C LEU A 231 -1.59 13.39 18.71
N GLU A 232 -1.22 14.47 19.39
CA GLU A 232 -2.18 15.42 19.96
C GLU A 232 -2.97 16.16 18.88
N TYR A 233 -2.37 16.35 17.71
CA TYR A 233 -3.01 16.97 16.55
C TYR A 233 -3.90 16.03 15.76
N TYR A 234 -3.99 14.73 16.12
CA TYR A 234 -4.65 13.72 15.32
C TYR A 234 -5.61 12.84 16.12
N LYS A 235 -6.67 12.37 15.48
CA LYS A 235 -7.63 11.41 16.06
C LYS A 235 -7.72 10.08 15.31
N PHE A 236 -7.18 9.98 14.09
CA PHE A 236 -7.29 8.80 13.24
C PHE A 236 -6.76 7.50 13.89
N HIS A 237 -5.82 7.61 14.81
CA HIS A 237 -5.24 6.47 15.51
C HIS A 237 -6.13 5.91 16.63
N LYS A 238 -7.16 6.64 17.03
CA LYS A 238 -8.10 6.23 18.10
C LYS A 238 -9.45 5.78 17.57
N SER A 239 -9.95 6.45 16.54
CA SER A 239 -11.28 6.20 15.99
C SER A 239 -11.33 6.50 14.49
N HIS A 240 -12.34 5.95 13.79
CA HIS A 240 -12.65 6.38 12.43
C HIS A 240 -13.09 7.85 12.45
N GLN A 241 -12.44 8.66 11.65
CA GLN A 241 -12.73 10.08 11.46
C GLN A 241 -12.93 10.35 9.96
N GLU A 242 -13.75 11.32 9.66
CA GLU A 242 -13.89 11.86 8.31
C GLU A 242 -12.62 12.62 7.91
N TYR A 243 -12.03 13.31 8.88
CA TYR A 243 -10.77 14.04 8.72
C TYR A 243 -9.67 13.47 9.62
N GLN A 244 -8.43 13.60 9.19
CA GLN A 244 -7.28 13.02 9.89
C GLN A 244 -6.82 13.84 11.10
N TRP A 245 -7.14 15.15 11.16
CA TRP A 245 -6.75 16.03 12.28
C TRP A 245 -7.77 16.04 13.42
N SER A 246 -7.33 16.51 14.59
CA SER A 246 -8.22 16.83 15.72
C SER A 246 -8.82 18.22 15.55
N SER A 247 -10.11 18.33 15.71
CA SER A 247 -10.81 19.61 15.88
C SER A 247 -10.58 20.16 17.29
#